data_67cb406755dc1c47562fda4c78ed2376
#
_entry.id   67cb406755dc1c47562fda4c78ed2376
#
_cell.length_a   1.000
_cell.length_b   1.000
_cell.length_c   1.000
_cell.angle_alpha   90.00
_cell.angle_beta   90.00
_cell.angle_gamma   90.00
#
_symmetry.space_group_name_H-M   'P 1'
#
loop_
_entity.id
_entity.type
_entity.pdbx_description
1 polymer ?
#
loop_
_entity_poly.entity_id
_entity_poly.type
_entity_poly.pdbx_seq_one_letter_code
_entity_poly.pdbx_strand_id
1 'polypeptide(L)'
;LDWHELARKFLTDNRQGSTPKSAQEVLAAGEQIWVRELTTTDEDGNTQSSWKLSQVPSANTAFVAMNPENGGILSLVGGFNFVHSKFNRATMSVRQVGSSIKPFIYSAAIDKGLTLATLINDAPINKWDAGSGSAWRPKNSPPTYGGPTRLRIGLAQSKNVMAVRTLREVGLDETRQYLTRFGFDINEVPRSETIALGAGSLTPMKVAQGYSVFANGGYYVEPFYVERVEDAFGEVLFKANPKSVCHQDCPQMSPQPEMDRFASEFGEQDVAVDGQAPENALENDEPKYAPQVISEQNAFLMREMMYSNIWGGGNWREGTGWNGTGWRAQKLERRDIGGKTGTTNDSKDAWYNGYGPGVVAIAWVGFDDHSRALGRTTVNSNLGQGQVSGAESGAKTAEPAWIDFMQVALEGKPEQGKNIPDDIVRVRIDRNSGLLTHKVDSTSMFEYFEKGTEPTEYVGNSLEDSIYSSGSGGTTEELF
;
A
#
# COMPACT_ATOMS: atom_id res chain seq x y z
N LEU A 1 36.58 14.56 3.97
CA LEU A 1 35.25 14.29 4.57
C LEU A 1 34.22 15.20 3.92
N ASP A 2 33.23 14.60 3.27
CA ASP A 2 32.05 15.35 2.80
C ASP A 2 31.06 15.51 3.96
N TRP A 3 30.75 16.74 4.31
CA TRP A 3 29.87 17.11 5.43
C TRP A 3 28.52 17.70 4.96
N HIS A 4 28.35 17.91 3.65
CA HIS A 4 27.24 18.68 3.10
C HIS A 4 25.86 17.99 3.28
N GLU A 5 25.84 16.69 3.34
CA GLU A 5 24.58 15.91 3.34
C GLU A 5 23.79 16.07 4.65
N LEU A 6 24.47 16.14 5.81
CA LEU A 6 23.87 16.32 7.14
C LEU A 6 23.95 17.72 7.68
N ALA A 7 24.18 18.71 6.85
CA ALA A 7 24.63 20.02 7.23
C ALA A 7 23.52 20.97 7.71
N ARG A 8 22.55 20.51 8.51
CA ARG A 8 21.60 21.40 9.15
C ARG A 8 21.41 21.08 10.62
N LYS A 9 21.55 22.09 11.45
CA LYS A 9 21.12 21.98 12.85
C LYS A 9 19.61 22.16 12.95
N PHE A 10 18.96 21.26 13.66
CA PHE A 10 17.58 21.49 14.10
C PHE A 10 17.62 22.49 15.27
N LEU A 11 16.79 23.51 15.16
CA LEU A 11 16.57 24.50 16.24
C LEU A 11 15.49 24.02 17.21
N THR A 12 14.52 23.27 16.67
CA THR A 12 13.49 22.51 17.36
C THR A 12 13.12 21.29 16.52
N ASP A 13 12.33 20.37 17.03
CA ASP A 13 11.86 19.17 16.29
C ASP A 13 11.22 19.48 14.93
N ASN A 14 10.66 20.69 14.77
CA ASN A 14 9.96 21.12 13.55
C ASN A 14 10.64 22.29 12.83
N ARG A 15 11.78 22.77 13.30
CA ARG A 15 12.46 23.94 12.73
C ARG A 15 13.91 23.66 12.46
N GLN A 16 14.27 23.69 11.20
CA GLN A 16 15.66 23.59 10.73
C GLN A 16 16.32 24.99 10.70
N GLY A 17 17.62 25.03 10.97
CA GLY A 17 18.44 26.19 10.75
C GLY A 17 18.67 26.50 9.27
N SER A 18 19.42 27.58 9.01
CA SER A 18 19.90 27.91 7.66
C SER A 18 20.88 26.86 7.15
N THR A 19 21.05 26.79 5.83
CA THR A 19 22.09 25.95 5.22
C THR A 19 23.47 26.46 5.65
N PRO A 20 24.34 25.62 6.25
CA PRO A 20 25.67 26.00 6.67
C PRO A 20 26.56 26.33 5.46
N LYS A 21 27.45 27.28 5.64
CA LYS A 21 28.42 27.68 4.62
C LYS A 21 29.80 27.04 4.83
N SER A 22 30.05 26.54 6.03
CA SER A 22 31.33 25.89 6.39
C SER A 22 31.11 24.73 7.35
N ALA A 23 32.01 23.77 7.38
CA ALA A 23 31.98 22.64 8.31
C ALA A 23 32.00 23.09 9.79
N GLN A 24 32.64 24.24 10.10
CA GLN A 24 32.73 24.78 11.45
C GLN A 24 31.37 25.20 12.04
N GLU A 25 30.38 25.45 11.19
CA GLU A 25 29.00 25.72 11.65
C GLU A 25 28.26 24.45 12.12
N VAL A 26 28.78 23.27 11.75
CA VAL A 26 28.17 21.96 12.05
C VAL A 26 29.01 21.17 13.05
N LEU A 27 30.34 21.24 12.97
CA LEU A 27 31.30 20.44 13.72
C LEU A 27 32.26 21.36 14.50
N ALA A 28 32.61 20.94 15.70
CA ALA A 28 33.68 21.59 16.48
C ALA A 28 34.91 20.67 16.59
N ALA A 29 36.11 21.27 16.71
CA ALA A 29 37.33 20.51 16.91
C ALA A 29 37.28 19.75 18.24
N GLY A 30 37.61 18.44 18.21
CA GLY A 30 37.55 17.55 19.37
C GLY A 30 36.21 16.79 19.52
N GLU A 31 35.19 17.07 18.70
CA GLU A 31 33.97 16.27 18.70
C GLU A 31 34.18 14.87 18.10
N GLN A 32 33.60 13.86 18.72
CA GLN A 32 33.48 12.53 18.14
C GLN A 32 32.32 12.53 17.14
N ILE A 33 32.61 12.12 15.92
CA ILE A 33 31.61 12.12 14.83
C ILE A 33 31.42 10.72 14.24
N TRP A 34 30.27 10.50 13.68
CA TRP A 34 29.99 9.33 12.84
C TRP A 34 30.35 9.66 11.39
N VAL A 35 31.02 8.71 10.74
CA VAL A 35 31.32 8.78 9.32
C VAL A 35 30.94 7.49 8.63
N ARG A 36 30.54 7.57 7.36
CA ARG A 36 30.33 6.40 6.51
C ARG A 36 31.24 6.46 5.30
N GLU A 37 31.77 5.33 4.94
CA GLU A 37 32.49 5.16 3.69
C GLU A 37 31.50 5.00 2.54
N LEU A 38 31.75 5.73 1.45
CA LEU A 38 31.04 5.54 0.19
C LEU A 38 32.04 5.11 -0.85
N THR A 39 31.79 3.97 -1.43
CA THR A 39 32.55 3.44 -2.53
C THR A 39 31.80 3.72 -3.83
N THR A 40 32.38 4.46 -4.74
CA THR A 40 31.85 4.72 -6.08
C THR A 40 32.75 4.03 -7.10
N THR A 41 32.14 3.29 -8.03
CA THR A 41 32.87 2.70 -9.16
C THR A 41 32.53 3.53 -10.40
N ASP A 42 33.57 4.00 -11.11
CA ASP A 42 33.39 4.74 -12.36
C ASP A 42 33.08 3.78 -13.54
N GLU A 43 32.77 4.36 -14.70
CA GLU A 43 32.45 3.58 -15.92
C GLU A 43 33.62 2.69 -16.39
N ASP A 44 34.84 2.99 -15.99
CA ASP A 44 36.07 2.24 -16.30
C ASP A 44 36.36 1.14 -15.27
N GLY A 45 35.50 0.98 -14.24
CA GLY A 45 35.66 -0.04 -13.20
C GLY A 45 36.59 0.35 -12.05
N ASN A 46 37.10 1.59 -12.02
CA ASN A 46 37.97 2.06 -10.91
C ASN A 46 37.10 2.39 -9.70
N THR A 47 37.50 1.88 -8.55
CA THR A 47 36.78 2.09 -7.29
C THR A 47 37.46 3.21 -6.49
N GLN A 48 36.66 4.24 -6.14
CA GLN A 48 37.10 5.34 -5.30
C GLN A 48 36.29 5.36 -4.00
N SER A 49 36.99 5.35 -2.86
CA SER A 49 36.39 5.52 -1.54
C SER A 49 36.39 6.97 -1.09
N SER A 50 35.28 7.45 -0.57
CA SER A 50 35.14 8.75 0.06
C SER A 50 34.42 8.62 1.41
N TRP A 51 34.74 9.53 2.34
CA TRP A 51 34.14 9.55 3.67
C TRP A 51 33.11 10.67 3.76
N LYS A 52 31.89 10.33 4.20
CA LYS A 52 30.84 11.32 4.47
C LYS A 52 30.50 11.40 5.95
N LEU A 53 30.21 12.61 6.42
CA LEU A 53 29.66 12.84 7.73
C LEU A 53 28.31 12.10 7.83
N SER A 54 28.10 11.38 8.93
CA SER A 54 26.90 10.58 9.16
C SER A 54 26.37 10.79 10.57
N GLN A 55 25.21 10.24 10.85
CA GLN A 55 24.65 10.15 12.19
C GLN A 55 23.81 8.89 12.32
N VAL A 56 23.66 8.39 13.53
CA VAL A 56 22.67 7.36 13.83
C VAL A 56 21.28 8.00 13.74
N PRO A 57 20.38 7.51 12.88
CA PRO A 57 19.08 8.12 12.74
C PRO A 57 18.22 7.90 13.99
N SER A 58 17.48 8.92 14.43
CA SER A 58 16.46 8.75 15.46
C SER A 58 15.15 8.16 14.88
N ALA A 59 14.90 8.37 13.60
CA ALA A 59 13.82 7.67 12.92
C ALA A 59 14.17 6.19 12.72
N ASN A 60 13.17 5.35 12.82
CA ASN A 60 13.30 3.91 12.61
C ASN A 60 12.58 3.50 11.32
N THR A 61 12.93 2.30 10.85
CA THR A 61 12.31 1.70 9.67
C THR A 61 11.96 0.25 9.98
N ALA A 62 10.96 -0.24 9.27
CA ALA A 62 10.72 -1.67 9.11
C ALA A 62 10.54 -1.98 7.63
N PHE A 63 11.08 -3.11 7.22
CA PHE A 63 10.92 -3.63 5.88
C PHE A 63 10.58 -5.12 5.95
N VAL A 64 9.54 -5.52 5.23
CA VAL A 64 9.12 -6.92 5.12
C VAL A 64 8.95 -7.24 3.65
N ALA A 65 9.61 -8.29 3.19
CA ALA A 65 9.32 -8.89 1.89
C ALA A 65 8.98 -10.36 2.08
N MET A 66 7.91 -10.81 1.43
CA MET A 66 7.47 -12.21 1.51
C MET A 66 7.04 -12.73 0.14
N ASN A 67 7.14 -14.02 -0.03
CA ASN A 67 6.58 -14.72 -1.17
C ASN A 67 5.05 -14.80 -1.01
N PRO A 68 4.26 -14.20 -1.91
CA PRO A 68 2.80 -14.24 -1.82
C PRO A 68 2.19 -15.61 -2.04
N GLU A 69 2.95 -16.56 -2.65
CA GLU A 69 2.44 -17.89 -2.97
C GLU A 69 2.38 -18.83 -1.77
N ASN A 70 3.28 -18.65 -0.79
CA ASN A 70 3.40 -19.56 0.34
C ASN A 70 3.70 -18.90 1.68
N GLY A 71 3.87 -17.58 1.71
CA GLY A 71 4.18 -16.85 2.94
C GLY A 71 5.65 -16.86 3.36
N GLY A 72 6.55 -17.47 2.61
CA GLY A 72 7.99 -17.49 2.94
C GLY A 72 8.57 -16.08 3.02
N ILE A 73 9.26 -15.78 4.13
CA ILE A 73 9.88 -14.46 4.34
C ILE A 73 11.17 -14.37 3.53
N LEU A 74 11.21 -13.41 2.60
CA LEU A 74 12.36 -13.15 1.73
C LEU A 74 13.32 -12.12 2.34
N SER A 75 12.78 -11.15 3.07
CA SER A 75 13.58 -10.12 3.76
C SER A 75 12.80 -9.58 4.95
N LEU A 76 13.50 -9.38 6.07
CA LEU A 76 12.94 -8.82 7.28
C LEU A 76 13.94 -7.88 7.94
N VAL A 77 13.60 -6.58 7.99
CA VAL A 77 14.39 -5.56 8.69
C VAL A 77 13.49 -4.88 9.70
N GLY A 78 13.84 -4.95 10.99
CA GLY A 78 13.04 -4.40 12.08
C GLY A 78 13.61 -3.14 12.73
N GLY A 79 14.65 -2.54 12.15
CA GLY A 79 15.28 -1.33 12.66
C GLY A 79 16.66 -1.08 12.07
N PHE A 80 17.37 -0.07 12.57
CA PHE A 80 18.69 0.32 12.06
C PHE A 80 19.76 -0.78 12.25
N ASN A 81 19.88 -1.31 13.47
CA ASN A 81 20.67 -2.50 13.75
C ASN A 81 20.28 -3.12 15.10
N PHE A 82 20.67 -4.38 15.31
CA PHE A 82 20.34 -5.15 16.51
C PHE A 82 21.05 -4.64 17.78
N VAL A 83 22.24 -4.06 17.66
CA VAL A 83 23.00 -3.55 18.80
C VAL A 83 22.32 -2.33 19.42
N HIS A 84 21.78 -1.44 18.59
CA HIS A 84 21.07 -0.25 19.04
C HIS A 84 19.67 -0.57 19.58
N SER A 85 18.98 -1.53 18.98
CA SER A 85 17.63 -1.91 19.39
C SER A 85 17.34 -3.35 19.02
N LYS A 86 16.96 -4.15 20.02
CA LYS A 86 16.48 -5.53 19.82
C LYS A 86 14.99 -5.59 19.47
N PHE A 87 14.29 -4.46 19.53
CA PHE A 87 12.87 -4.35 19.20
C PHE A 87 12.68 -4.48 17.68
N ASN A 88 12.11 -5.59 17.25
CA ASN A 88 11.82 -5.86 15.84
C ASN A 88 10.52 -5.17 15.41
N ARG A 89 10.62 -4.03 14.77
CA ARG A 89 9.46 -3.24 14.38
C ARG A 89 8.64 -3.87 13.27
N ALA A 90 9.22 -4.76 12.49
CA ALA A 90 8.50 -5.47 11.45
C ALA A 90 7.40 -6.39 11.99
N THR A 91 7.64 -6.99 13.16
CA THR A 91 6.73 -7.98 13.78
C THR A 91 6.06 -7.50 15.07
N MET A 92 6.67 -6.54 15.77
CA MET A 92 6.24 -6.13 17.10
C MET A 92 5.67 -4.71 17.17
N SER A 93 6.03 -3.81 16.24
CA SER A 93 5.56 -2.43 16.27
C SER A 93 4.20 -2.30 15.63
N VAL A 94 3.18 -2.03 16.45
CA VAL A 94 1.81 -1.79 16.00
C VAL A 94 1.68 -0.32 15.63
N ARG A 95 1.57 -0.01 14.32
CA ARG A 95 1.60 1.36 13.77
C ARG A 95 0.33 1.69 13.03
N GLN A 96 -0.08 2.96 13.13
CA GLN A 96 -1.22 3.45 12.37
C GLN A 96 -0.93 3.33 10.86
N VAL A 97 -1.83 2.64 10.14
CA VAL A 97 -1.59 2.28 8.73
C VAL A 97 -1.92 3.41 7.75
N GLY A 98 -2.68 4.41 8.17
CA GLY A 98 -3.07 5.50 7.30
C GLY A 98 -3.73 5.00 6.01
N SER A 99 -3.40 5.61 4.88
CA SER A 99 -3.99 5.23 3.58
C SER A 99 -3.61 3.83 3.07
N SER A 100 -2.77 3.07 3.78
CA SER A 100 -2.47 1.67 3.45
C SER A 100 -3.69 0.75 3.63
N ILE A 101 -4.69 1.16 4.41
CA ILE A 101 -5.94 0.39 4.61
C ILE A 101 -6.89 0.48 3.41
N LYS A 102 -6.78 1.52 2.58
CA LYS A 102 -7.76 1.80 1.53
C LYS A 102 -7.97 0.65 0.54
N PRO A 103 -6.94 -0.08 0.07
CA PRO A 103 -7.17 -1.23 -0.82
C PRO A 103 -8.17 -2.24 -0.26
N PHE A 104 -8.13 -2.52 1.03
CA PHE A 104 -9.02 -3.49 1.68
C PHE A 104 -10.48 -2.99 1.72
N ILE A 105 -10.69 -1.69 1.94
CA ILE A 105 -12.01 -1.05 1.92
C ILE A 105 -12.58 -1.02 0.50
N TYR A 106 -11.72 -0.75 -0.49
CA TYR A 106 -12.12 -0.76 -1.88
C TYR A 106 -12.39 -2.18 -2.39
N SER A 107 -11.66 -3.18 -1.90
CA SER A 107 -11.95 -4.59 -2.14
C SER A 107 -13.33 -4.98 -1.59
N ALA A 108 -13.68 -4.55 -0.38
CA ALA A 108 -15.01 -4.72 0.16
C ALA A 108 -16.09 -4.03 -0.68
N ALA A 109 -15.80 -2.89 -1.27
CA ALA A 109 -16.72 -2.20 -2.17
C ALA A 109 -16.91 -2.96 -3.50
N ILE A 110 -15.86 -3.52 -4.07
CA ILE A 110 -15.94 -4.41 -5.23
C ILE A 110 -16.78 -5.66 -4.91
N ASP A 111 -16.54 -6.30 -3.77
CA ASP A 111 -17.30 -7.48 -3.30
C ASP A 111 -18.81 -7.17 -3.14
N LYS A 112 -19.14 -5.91 -2.86
CA LYS A 112 -20.53 -5.41 -2.76
C LYS A 112 -21.12 -4.94 -4.10
N GLY A 113 -20.39 -5.11 -5.21
CA GLY A 113 -20.86 -4.81 -6.57
C GLY A 113 -20.48 -3.41 -7.09
N LEU A 114 -19.69 -2.61 -6.37
CA LEU A 114 -19.11 -1.40 -6.94
C LEU A 114 -18.05 -1.78 -7.98
N THR A 115 -17.87 -0.93 -8.98
CA THR A 115 -16.94 -1.18 -10.08
C THR A 115 -15.82 -0.13 -10.12
N LEU A 116 -14.79 -0.37 -10.91
CA LEU A 116 -13.71 0.60 -11.14
C LEU A 116 -14.23 1.91 -11.75
N ALA A 117 -15.36 1.85 -12.46
CA ALA A 117 -16.02 2.99 -13.09
C ALA A 117 -17.05 3.68 -12.19
N THR A 118 -17.47 3.08 -11.08
CA THR A 118 -18.43 3.68 -10.15
C THR A 118 -18.00 5.07 -9.73
N LEU A 119 -18.90 6.05 -9.86
CA LEU A 119 -18.63 7.43 -9.47
C LEU A 119 -18.89 7.62 -7.98
N ILE A 120 -17.88 8.07 -7.27
CA ILE A 120 -17.98 8.53 -5.89
C ILE A 120 -17.71 10.03 -5.86
N ASN A 121 -18.53 10.79 -5.15
CA ASN A 121 -18.38 12.24 -5.11
C ASN A 121 -17.16 12.66 -4.27
N ASP A 122 -16.13 13.20 -4.92
CA ASP A 122 -14.96 13.82 -4.28
C ASP A 122 -15.29 15.26 -3.90
N ALA A 123 -16.11 15.44 -2.85
CA ALA A 123 -16.52 16.74 -2.31
C ALA A 123 -16.32 16.78 -0.79
N PRO A 124 -16.17 17.95 -0.16
CA PRO A 124 -16.00 18.10 1.29
C PRO A 124 -17.06 17.35 2.09
N ILE A 125 -16.64 16.75 3.20
CA ILE A 125 -17.53 16.11 4.18
C ILE A 125 -17.54 16.98 5.43
N ASN A 126 -18.75 17.25 5.96
CA ASN A 126 -18.96 17.91 7.21
C ASN A 126 -19.98 17.10 8.01
N LYS A 127 -19.51 16.34 9.00
CA LYS A 127 -20.36 15.52 9.86
C LYS A 127 -20.20 15.97 11.30
N TRP A 128 -21.32 16.33 11.93
CA TRP A 128 -21.33 16.65 13.36
C TRP A 128 -21.09 15.37 14.17
N ASP A 129 -20.11 15.40 15.05
CA ASP A 129 -19.85 14.32 16.01
C ASP A 129 -20.34 14.78 17.39
N ALA A 130 -21.44 14.17 17.83
CA ALA A 130 -22.06 14.47 19.10
C ALA A 130 -21.17 14.08 20.31
N GLY A 131 -20.31 13.08 20.14
CA GLY A 131 -19.42 12.59 21.20
C GLY A 131 -18.26 13.55 21.49
N SER A 132 -17.70 14.17 20.45
CA SER A 132 -16.61 15.15 20.59
C SER A 132 -17.08 16.59 20.65
N GLY A 133 -18.38 16.86 20.42
CA GLY A 133 -18.94 18.21 20.36
C GLY A 133 -18.40 19.05 19.19
N SER A 134 -17.80 18.41 18.19
CA SER A 134 -17.17 19.06 17.05
C SER A 134 -17.57 18.40 15.71
N ALA A 135 -17.39 19.11 14.61
CA ALA A 135 -17.64 18.55 13.30
C ALA A 135 -16.41 17.80 12.79
N TRP A 136 -16.57 16.50 12.48
CA TRP A 136 -15.55 15.74 11.76
C TRP A 136 -15.52 16.15 10.28
N ARG A 137 -14.39 16.66 9.84
CA ARG A 137 -14.19 17.23 8.50
C ARG A 137 -12.95 16.64 7.84
N PRO A 138 -13.01 15.38 7.37
CA PRO A 138 -11.88 14.80 6.63
C PRO A 138 -11.60 15.61 5.37
N LYS A 139 -10.30 15.84 5.09
CA LYS A 139 -9.85 16.59 3.92
C LYS A 139 -8.97 15.70 3.04
N ASN A 140 -8.99 15.92 1.73
CA ASN A 140 -7.97 15.39 0.84
C ASN A 140 -6.61 16.03 1.14
N SER A 141 -5.53 15.38 0.73
CA SER A 141 -4.18 15.92 0.78
C SER A 141 -3.53 15.85 -0.61
N PRO A 142 -3.35 16.97 -1.31
CA PRO A 142 -3.79 18.33 -0.98
C PRO A 142 -5.33 18.47 -0.92
N PRO A 143 -5.89 19.53 -0.31
CA PRO A 143 -7.33 19.70 -0.12
C PRO A 143 -8.02 20.18 -1.41
N THR A 144 -7.90 19.40 -2.47
CA THR A 144 -8.53 19.60 -3.78
C THR A 144 -9.61 18.54 -4.00
N TYR A 145 -10.70 18.93 -4.67
CA TYR A 145 -11.87 18.11 -4.86
C TYR A 145 -12.26 18.09 -6.33
N GLY A 146 -12.63 16.92 -6.84
CA GLY A 146 -12.93 16.69 -8.26
C GLY A 146 -14.41 16.47 -8.58
N GLY A 147 -15.31 16.51 -7.55
CA GLY A 147 -16.70 16.11 -7.74
C GLY A 147 -16.86 14.62 -8.04
N PRO A 148 -17.86 14.21 -8.84
CA PRO A 148 -18.03 12.82 -9.22
C PRO A 148 -16.77 12.26 -9.89
N THR A 149 -16.13 11.28 -9.26
CA THR A 149 -14.83 10.73 -9.67
C THR A 149 -14.88 9.21 -9.61
N ARG A 150 -14.32 8.55 -10.62
CA ARG A 150 -14.29 7.08 -10.68
C ARG A 150 -13.52 6.47 -9.53
N LEU A 151 -14.02 5.34 -9.03
CA LEU A 151 -13.46 4.61 -7.90
C LEU A 151 -11.95 4.32 -8.09
N ARG A 152 -11.55 3.90 -9.31
CA ARG A 152 -10.13 3.67 -9.69
C ARG A 152 -9.26 4.90 -9.38
N ILE A 153 -9.69 6.09 -9.77
CA ILE A 153 -8.95 7.34 -9.56
C ILE A 153 -8.88 7.67 -8.08
N GLY A 154 -9.98 7.44 -7.35
CA GLY A 154 -10.05 7.67 -5.91
C GLY A 154 -8.99 6.89 -5.12
N LEU A 155 -8.81 5.61 -5.43
CA LEU A 155 -7.76 4.80 -4.81
C LEU A 155 -6.36 5.22 -5.27
N ALA A 156 -6.16 5.37 -6.58
CA ALA A 156 -4.87 5.70 -7.18
C ALA A 156 -4.30 7.03 -6.65
N GLN A 157 -5.15 8.04 -6.50
CA GLN A 157 -4.80 9.34 -5.93
C GLN A 157 -4.98 9.41 -4.40
N SER A 158 -5.36 8.31 -3.78
CA SER A 158 -5.52 8.20 -2.33
C SER A 158 -6.47 9.26 -1.73
N LYS A 159 -7.59 9.57 -2.43
CA LYS A 159 -8.57 10.57 -1.99
C LYS A 159 -9.23 10.17 -0.69
N ASN A 160 -9.15 11.03 0.33
CA ASN A 160 -9.65 10.72 1.67
C ASN A 160 -11.18 10.73 1.72
N VAL A 161 -11.80 11.77 1.16
CA VAL A 161 -13.27 11.90 1.20
C VAL A 161 -13.96 10.80 0.40
N MET A 162 -13.34 10.35 -0.69
CA MET A 162 -13.86 9.22 -1.46
C MET A 162 -13.76 7.91 -0.67
N ALA A 163 -12.64 7.67 0.03
CA ALA A 163 -12.51 6.48 0.87
C ALA A 163 -13.57 6.42 1.98
N VAL A 164 -13.89 7.57 2.61
CA VAL A 164 -14.96 7.64 3.59
C VAL A 164 -16.33 7.35 2.96
N ARG A 165 -16.62 7.89 1.78
CA ARG A 165 -17.87 7.60 1.09
C ARG A 165 -17.97 6.16 0.63
N THR A 166 -16.87 5.60 0.08
CA THR A 166 -16.80 4.18 -0.27
C THR A 166 -17.07 3.29 0.95
N LEU A 167 -16.51 3.61 2.11
CA LEU A 167 -16.83 2.92 3.36
C LEU A 167 -18.33 2.99 3.69
N ARG A 168 -18.97 4.14 3.49
CA ARG A 168 -20.40 4.33 3.75
C ARG A 168 -21.27 3.50 2.80
N GLU A 169 -20.88 3.34 1.54
CA GLU A 169 -21.57 2.47 0.57
C GLU A 169 -21.48 0.99 0.99
N VAL A 170 -20.35 0.58 1.55
CA VAL A 170 -20.17 -0.78 2.08
C VAL A 170 -20.95 -0.97 3.39
N GLY A 171 -20.85 -0.03 4.30
CA GLY A 171 -21.28 -0.11 5.69
C GLY A 171 -20.08 -0.31 6.62
N LEU A 172 -20.17 0.28 7.82
CA LEU A 172 -19.06 0.27 8.77
C LEU A 172 -18.80 -1.13 9.34
N ASP A 173 -19.84 -1.81 9.79
CA ASP A 173 -19.71 -3.12 10.44
C ASP A 173 -19.37 -4.19 9.40
N GLU A 174 -19.96 -4.12 8.21
CA GLU A 174 -19.65 -4.99 7.07
C GLU A 174 -18.19 -4.84 6.64
N THR A 175 -17.70 -3.61 6.57
CA THR A 175 -16.27 -3.36 6.26
C THR A 175 -15.37 -3.95 7.33
N ARG A 176 -15.67 -3.74 8.62
CA ARG A 176 -14.86 -4.31 9.71
C ARG A 176 -14.82 -5.84 9.65
N GLN A 177 -15.95 -6.46 9.38
CA GLN A 177 -16.02 -7.91 9.19
C GLN A 177 -15.25 -8.37 7.95
N TYR A 178 -15.34 -7.63 6.85
CA TYR A 178 -14.60 -7.94 5.62
C TYR A 178 -13.08 -7.89 5.84
N LEU A 179 -12.59 -6.95 6.64
CA LEU A 179 -11.17 -6.79 6.95
C LEU A 179 -10.58 -8.02 7.67
N THR A 180 -11.38 -8.79 8.39
CA THR A 180 -10.88 -10.02 9.05
C THR A 180 -10.44 -11.09 8.07
N ARG A 181 -10.94 -11.09 6.84
CA ARG A 181 -10.51 -12.01 5.76
C ARG A 181 -9.01 -11.87 5.44
N PHE A 182 -8.41 -10.72 5.76
CA PHE A 182 -6.99 -10.42 5.52
C PHE A 182 -6.12 -10.65 6.77
N GLY A 183 -6.66 -11.35 7.79
CA GLY A 183 -5.97 -11.63 9.05
C GLY A 183 -5.90 -10.43 10.02
N PHE A 184 -6.74 -9.41 9.83
CA PHE A 184 -6.83 -8.27 10.75
C PHE A 184 -7.82 -8.59 11.86
N ASP A 185 -7.37 -8.51 13.12
CA ASP A 185 -8.27 -8.71 14.25
C ASP A 185 -9.33 -7.59 14.27
N ILE A 186 -10.59 -7.96 14.43
CA ILE A 186 -11.70 -7.01 14.49
C ILE A 186 -11.54 -6.00 15.63
N ASN A 187 -10.81 -6.36 16.69
CA ASN A 187 -10.49 -5.49 17.81
C ASN A 187 -9.38 -4.46 17.49
N GLU A 188 -8.53 -4.74 16.50
CA GLU A 188 -7.51 -3.80 16.00
C GLU A 188 -8.11 -2.74 15.06
N VAL A 189 -9.34 -2.97 14.59
CA VAL A 189 -10.06 -2.11 13.66
C VAL A 189 -11.14 -1.31 14.42
N PRO A 190 -10.96 0.00 14.63
CA PRO A 190 -11.90 0.80 15.41
C PRO A 190 -13.29 0.84 14.76
N ARG A 191 -14.36 0.85 15.59
CA ARG A 191 -15.74 1.00 15.12
C ARG A 191 -16.08 2.47 14.83
N SER A 192 -15.41 3.03 13.83
CA SER A 192 -15.55 4.42 13.42
C SER A 192 -15.25 4.59 11.95
N GLU A 193 -15.90 5.52 11.26
CA GLU A 193 -15.59 5.88 9.87
C GLU A 193 -14.13 6.31 9.65
N THR A 194 -13.40 6.64 10.72
CA THR A 194 -11.97 6.96 10.66
C THR A 194 -11.10 5.81 10.18
N ILE A 195 -11.61 4.56 10.18
CA ILE A 195 -10.91 3.43 9.56
C ILE A 195 -10.65 3.66 8.06
N ALA A 196 -11.54 4.40 7.36
CA ALA A 196 -11.32 4.77 5.96
C ALA A 196 -10.04 5.58 5.73
N LEU A 197 -9.53 6.19 6.79
CA LEU A 197 -8.28 6.98 6.81
C LEU A 197 -7.15 6.26 7.56
N GLY A 198 -7.37 5.01 7.94
CA GLY A 198 -6.37 4.17 8.59
C GLY A 198 -6.17 4.43 10.07
N ALA A 199 -7.25 4.72 10.81
CA ALA A 199 -7.19 4.87 12.26
C ALA A 199 -6.82 3.56 13.00
N GLY A 200 -6.96 2.39 12.37
CA GLY A 200 -6.47 1.11 12.89
C GLY A 200 -4.94 1.02 12.87
N SER A 201 -4.40 0.19 13.74
CA SER A 201 -2.96 0.01 13.86
C SER A 201 -2.58 -1.46 13.67
N LEU A 202 -1.61 -1.72 12.79
CA LEU A 202 -1.16 -3.05 12.41
C LEU A 202 0.37 -3.10 12.42
N THR A 203 0.92 -4.30 12.53
CA THR A 203 2.36 -4.51 12.29
C THR A 203 2.66 -4.52 10.78
N PRO A 204 3.87 -4.15 10.36
CA PRO A 204 4.28 -4.27 8.96
C PRO A 204 4.10 -5.69 8.39
N MET A 205 4.31 -6.72 9.23
CA MET A 205 4.08 -8.12 8.85
C MET A 205 2.61 -8.40 8.52
N LYS A 206 1.66 -7.96 9.36
CA LYS A 206 0.22 -8.10 9.07
C LYS A 206 -0.18 -7.38 7.79
N VAL A 207 0.39 -6.20 7.55
CA VAL A 207 0.16 -5.47 6.29
C VAL A 207 0.69 -6.28 5.10
N ALA A 208 1.86 -6.91 5.20
CA ALA A 208 2.42 -7.76 4.15
C ALA A 208 1.52 -8.97 3.85
N GLN A 209 1.03 -9.65 4.88
CA GLN A 209 0.05 -10.75 4.74
C GLN A 209 -1.21 -10.29 3.98
N GLY A 210 -1.80 -9.16 4.39
CA GLY A 210 -2.98 -8.63 3.74
C GLY A 210 -2.76 -8.25 2.27
N TYR A 211 -1.62 -7.63 1.94
CA TYR A 211 -1.29 -7.28 0.54
C TYR A 211 -0.96 -8.51 -0.31
N SER A 212 -0.48 -9.60 0.31
CA SER A 212 -0.24 -10.87 -0.40
C SER A 212 -1.53 -11.46 -1.00
N VAL A 213 -2.67 -11.27 -0.32
CA VAL A 213 -3.98 -11.71 -0.83
C VAL A 213 -4.30 -11.07 -2.19
N PHE A 214 -3.98 -9.80 -2.39
CA PHE A 214 -4.18 -9.16 -3.70
C PHE A 214 -3.18 -9.62 -4.74
N ALA A 215 -1.94 -9.87 -4.33
CA ALA A 215 -0.87 -10.25 -5.25
C ALA A 215 -1.03 -11.66 -5.81
N ASN A 216 -1.61 -12.58 -5.02
CA ASN A 216 -1.67 -14.02 -5.31
C ASN A 216 -3.02 -14.54 -5.82
N GLY A 217 -3.98 -13.65 -6.13
CA GLY A 217 -5.29 -14.07 -6.66
C GLY A 217 -6.34 -14.34 -5.59
N GLY A 218 -6.15 -13.86 -4.36
CA GLY A 218 -7.17 -13.88 -3.33
C GLY A 218 -6.96 -14.86 -2.18
N TYR A 219 -5.78 -15.45 -2.07
CA TYR A 219 -5.47 -16.48 -1.07
C TYR A 219 -4.75 -15.91 0.14
N TYR A 220 -5.14 -16.34 1.34
CA TYR A 220 -4.47 -15.95 2.58
C TYR A 220 -3.36 -16.92 2.93
N VAL A 221 -2.12 -16.43 3.02
CA VAL A 221 -0.92 -17.18 3.36
C VAL A 221 -0.32 -16.68 4.67
N GLU A 222 0.24 -17.60 5.45
CA GLU A 222 0.87 -17.30 6.75
C GLU A 222 2.38 -17.15 6.59
N PRO A 223 3.03 -16.17 7.28
CA PRO A 223 4.46 -15.99 7.18
C PRO A 223 5.22 -17.10 7.90
N PHE A 224 6.30 -17.59 7.30
CA PHE A 224 7.25 -18.49 7.93
C PHE A 224 8.69 -18.12 7.58
N TYR A 225 9.63 -18.49 8.46
CA TYR A 225 11.04 -18.08 8.40
C TYR A 225 12.00 -19.22 8.14
N VAL A 226 11.65 -20.43 8.62
CA VAL A 226 12.51 -21.60 8.52
C VAL A 226 11.95 -22.53 7.47
N GLU A 227 12.66 -22.67 6.37
CA GLU A 227 12.26 -23.54 5.26
C GLU A 227 12.70 -24.99 5.53
N ARG A 228 13.92 -25.15 6.05
CA ARG A 228 14.52 -26.48 6.31
C ARG A 228 15.54 -26.39 7.41
N VAL A 229 15.64 -27.46 8.20
CA VAL A 229 16.70 -27.68 9.18
C VAL A 229 17.38 -29.02 8.86
N GLU A 230 18.69 -29.02 8.78
CA GLU A 230 19.52 -30.21 8.55
C GLU A 230 20.50 -30.43 9.71
N ASP A 231 20.86 -31.67 9.94
CA ASP A 231 21.97 -31.99 10.82
C ASP A 231 23.33 -31.75 10.15
N ALA A 232 24.43 -32.03 10.89
CA ALA A 232 25.80 -31.87 10.38
C ALA A 232 26.15 -32.84 9.23
N PHE A 233 25.34 -33.84 8.99
CA PHE A 233 25.53 -34.86 7.95
C PHE A 233 24.66 -34.63 6.71
N GLY A 234 23.80 -33.60 6.75
CA GLY A 234 22.86 -33.25 5.67
C GLY A 234 21.54 -34.03 5.73
N GLU A 235 21.25 -34.70 6.85
CA GLU A 235 19.96 -35.31 7.08
C GLU A 235 18.92 -34.22 7.44
N VAL A 236 17.77 -34.27 6.76
CA VAL A 236 16.70 -33.27 6.96
C VAL A 236 15.95 -33.58 8.24
N LEU A 237 16.12 -32.73 9.26
CA LEU A 237 15.42 -32.82 10.55
C LEU A 237 14.05 -32.16 10.53
N PHE A 238 13.88 -31.12 9.69
CA PHE A 238 12.65 -30.39 9.50
C PHE A 238 12.57 -29.82 8.11
N LYS A 239 11.37 -29.86 7.52
CA LYS A 239 11.03 -29.18 6.28
C LYS A 239 9.67 -28.50 6.45
N ALA A 240 9.59 -27.22 6.17
CA ALA A 240 8.34 -26.49 6.22
C ALA A 240 7.34 -27.04 5.19
N ASN A 241 6.08 -27.16 5.59
CA ASN A 241 4.97 -27.48 4.71
C ASN A 241 3.88 -26.39 4.88
N PRO A 242 4.15 -25.15 4.36
CA PRO A 242 3.22 -24.06 4.49
C PRO A 242 1.96 -24.28 3.64
N LYS A 243 0.86 -23.67 4.04
CA LYS A 243 -0.32 -23.54 3.17
C LYS A 243 0.06 -22.66 1.97
N SER A 244 -0.03 -23.18 0.77
CA SER A 244 0.38 -22.51 -0.46
C SER A 244 -0.80 -22.29 -1.41
N VAL A 245 -0.69 -21.30 -2.30
CA VAL A 245 -1.66 -21.06 -3.35
C VAL A 245 -1.74 -22.28 -4.26
N CYS A 246 -2.95 -22.67 -4.62
CA CYS A 246 -3.18 -23.75 -5.55
C CYS A 246 -3.43 -23.18 -6.95
N HIS A 247 -2.66 -23.64 -7.96
CA HIS A 247 -2.79 -23.18 -9.34
C HIS A 247 -3.36 -24.23 -10.31
N GLN A 248 -3.28 -25.51 -9.97
CA GLN A 248 -3.74 -26.63 -10.83
C GLN A 248 -4.27 -27.77 -9.96
N ASP A 249 -5.29 -28.45 -10.48
CA ASP A 249 -5.93 -29.61 -9.82
C ASP A 249 -6.32 -29.32 -8.36
N CYS A 250 -6.75 -28.11 -8.11
CA CYS A 250 -7.14 -27.67 -6.78
C CYS A 250 -8.33 -28.48 -6.30
N PRO A 251 -8.32 -28.98 -5.04
CA PRO A 251 -9.52 -29.51 -4.43
C PRO A 251 -10.63 -28.48 -4.57
N GLN A 252 -11.83 -28.90 -4.99
CA GLN A 252 -12.98 -27.99 -5.03
C GLN A 252 -13.24 -27.50 -3.60
N MET A 253 -12.58 -26.41 -3.26
CA MET A 253 -12.89 -25.66 -2.04
C MET A 253 -14.18 -24.92 -2.35
N SER A 254 -15.30 -25.43 -1.84
CA SER A 254 -16.55 -24.69 -1.86
C SER A 254 -16.30 -23.30 -1.30
N PRO A 255 -16.75 -22.22 -1.96
CA PRO A 255 -16.77 -20.90 -1.35
C PRO A 255 -17.78 -20.98 -0.20
N GLN A 256 -17.29 -21.33 0.97
CA GLN A 256 -18.11 -21.28 2.18
C GLN A 256 -17.83 -19.95 2.87
N PRO A 257 -18.83 -19.11 3.02
CA PRO A 257 -18.83 -18.07 4.03
C PRO A 257 -19.18 -18.70 5.39
N GLU A 258 -18.37 -19.62 5.87
CA GLU A 258 -18.45 -19.99 7.29
C GLU A 258 -17.53 -19.05 8.07
N MET A 259 -18.07 -17.87 8.31
CA MET A 259 -17.52 -16.80 9.15
C MET A 259 -17.22 -17.27 10.59
N ASP A 260 -17.80 -18.40 11.03
CA ASP A 260 -17.65 -18.90 12.39
C ASP A 260 -16.41 -19.79 12.59
N ARG A 261 -15.79 -20.30 11.52
CA ARG A 261 -14.56 -21.09 11.63
C ARG A 261 -13.29 -20.27 11.84
N PHE A 262 -13.24 -19.06 11.27
CA PHE A 262 -12.09 -18.19 11.47
C PHE A 262 -11.95 -17.71 12.92
N ALA A 263 -13.06 -17.51 13.63
CA ALA A 263 -13.02 -17.12 15.03
C ALA A 263 -12.62 -18.27 15.97
N SER A 264 -12.84 -19.54 15.58
CA SER A 264 -12.52 -20.71 16.41
C SER A 264 -11.13 -21.32 16.14
N GLU A 265 -10.55 -21.10 14.95
CA GLU A 265 -9.24 -21.61 14.60
C GLU A 265 -8.07 -20.67 15.03
N PHE A 266 -8.35 -19.40 15.28
CA PHE A 266 -7.37 -18.41 15.77
C PHE A 266 -7.51 -18.04 17.26
N GLY A 267 -8.52 -18.60 17.95
CA GLY A 267 -8.66 -18.51 19.38
C GLY A 267 -8.03 -19.75 20.04
N GLU A 268 -6.95 -19.55 20.78
CA GLU A 268 -6.21 -20.55 21.57
C GLU A 268 -5.21 -21.42 20.78
N GLN A 269 -4.10 -20.84 20.36
CA GLN A 269 -2.85 -21.58 20.39
C GLN A 269 -2.14 -21.26 21.72
N ASP A 270 -2.42 -22.09 22.71
CA ASP A 270 -1.53 -22.24 23.85
C ASP A 270 -0.12 -22.54 23.34
N VAL A 271 0.81 -21.64 23.63
CA VAL A 271 2.23 -21.86 23.43
C VAL A 271 2.62 -22.90 24.49
N ALA A 272 2.43 -24.16 24.19
CA ALA A 272 3.02 -25.24 24.94
C ALA A 272 4.55 -25.20 24.78
N VAL A 273 5.21 -24.54 25.69
CA VAL A 273 6.65 -24.69 25.92
C VAL A 273 6.82 -26.02 26.64
N ASP A 274 6.70 -27.10 25.90
CA ASP A 274 7.16 -28.40 26.36
C ASP A 274 8.16 -28.94 25.34
N GLY A 275 9.40 -29.06 25.76
CA GLY A 275 10.57 -29.35 24.95
C GLY A 275 10.63 -30.81 24.44
N GLN A 276 9.57 -31.32 23.85
CA GLN A 276 9.58 -32.58 23.11
C GLN A 276 9.33 -32.24 21.64
N ALA A 277 10.35 -32.44 20.81
CA ALA A 277 10.18 -32.44 19.36
C ALA A 277 9.10 -33.48 19.00
N PRO A 278 8.14 -33.15 18.11
CA PRO A 278 7.15 -34.12 17.66
C PRO A 278 7.88 -35.29 17.00
N GLU A 279 7.62 -36.49 17.46
CA GLU A 279 8.28 -37.73 17.07
C GLU A 279 8.04 -38.17 15.63
N ASN A 280 7.28 -37.38 14.81
CA ASN A 280 6.93 -37.70 13.40
C ASN A 280 6.88 -36.44 12.51
N ALA A 281 7.93 -35.60 12.51
CA ALA A 281 7.99 -34.39 11.68
C ALA A 281 8.14 -34.67 10.16
N LEU A 282 8.23 -35.92 9.74
CA LEU A 282 8.44 -36.32 8.35
C LEU A 282 7.21 -36.97 7.67
N GLU A 283 6.07 -37.11 8.35
CA GLU A 283 4.96 -37.96 7.86
C GLU A 283 3.85 -37.25 7.10
N ASN A 284 3.90 -35.92 6.82
CA ASN A 284 2.86 -35.26 6.03
C ASN A 284 3.44 -34.41 4.91
N ASP A 285 3.88 -35.07 3.84
CA ASP A 285 4.30 -34.46 2.58
C ASP A 285 3.10 -34.06 1.67
N GLU A 286 1.85 -34.19 2.17
CA GLU A 286 0.68 -33.76 1.42
C GLU A 286 0.64 -32.24 1.29
N PRO A 287 0.44 -31.70 0.07
CA PRO A 287 0.33 -30.27 -0.15
C PRO A 287 -0.82 -29.67 0.69
N LYS A 288 -0.53 -28.62 1.42
CA LYS A 288 -1.54 -27.82 2.13
C LYS A 288 -1.90 -26.61 1.29
N TYR A 289 -3.18 -26.35 1.16
CA TYR A 289 -3.66 -25.23 0.34
C TYR A 289 -4.11 -24.07 1.19
N ALA A 290 -3.73 -22.85 0.77
CA ALA A 290 -4.18 -21.61 1.38
C ALA A 290 -5.67 -21.36 1.09
N PRO A 291 -6.44 -20.88 2.06
CA PRO A 291 -7.84 -20.53 1.82
C PRO A 291 -7.95 -19.33 0.88
N GLN A 292 -8.85 -19.40 -0.08
CA GLN A 292 -9.22 -18.24 -0.89
C GLN A 292 -10.22 -17.38 -0.08
N VAL A 293 -9.85 -16.15 0.21
CA VAL A 293 -10.60 -15.24 1.09
C VAL A 293 -11.31 -14.11 0.34
N ILE A 294 -10.90 -13.84 -0.90
CA ILE A 294 -11.59 -12.99 -1.87
C ILE A 294 -11.56 -13.68 -3.25
N SER A 295 -12.47 -13.32 -4.14
CA SER A 295 -12.48 -13.86 -5.49
C SER A 295 -11.24 -13.43 -6.28
N GLU A 296 -10.83 -14.24 -7.25
CA GLU A 296 -9.74 -13.91 -8.16
C GLU A 296 -10.02 -12.64 -8.97
N GLN A 297 -11.31 -12.44 -9.32
CA GLN A 297 -11.81 -11.25 -10.01
C GLN A 297 -11.60 -10.00 -9.14
N ASN A 298 -11.98 -10.05 -7.85
CA ASN A 298 -11.76 -8.94 -6.91
C ASN A 298 -10.25 -8.65 -6.78
N ALA A 299 -9.41 -9.67 -6.56
CA ALA A 299 -7.97 -9.51 -6.48
C ALA A 299 -7.38 -8.88 -7.75
N PHE A 300 -7.84 -9.29 -8.94
CA PHE A 300 -7.43 -8.70 -10.22
C PHE A 300 -7.82 -7.22 -10.32
N LEU A 301 -9.08 -6.88 -10.02
CA LEU A 301 -9.57 -5.50 -10.08
C LEU A 301 -8.82 -4.61 -9.09
N MET A 302 -8.49 -5.14 -7.92
CA MET A 302 -7.65 -4.43 -6.93
C MET A 302 -6.22 -4.23 -7.41
N ARG A 303 -5.60 -5.24 -8.06
CA ARG A 303 -4.29 -5.08 -8.72
C ARG A 303 -4.33 -3.99 -9.78
N GLU A 304 -5.39 -3.89 -10.57
CA GLU A 304 -5.58 -2.83 -11.58
C GLU A 304 -5.66 -1.44 -10.96
N MET A 305 -6.33 -1.29 -9.81
CA MET A 305 -6.34 -0.01 -9.10
C MET A 305 -4.97 0.34 -8.49
N MET A 306 -4.26 -0.64 -7.91
CA MET A 306 -2.92 -0.42 -7.36
C MET A 306 -1.86 -0.21 -8.45
N TYR A 307 -2.02 -0.82 -9.63
CA TYR A 307 -1.27 -0.47 -10.83
C TYR A 307 -1.44 1.01 -11.17
N SER A 308 -2.68 1.51 -11.14
CA SER A 308 -2.97 2.93 -11.41
C SER A 308 -2.38 3.88 -10.36
N ASN A 309 -2.11 3.42 -9.15
CA ASN A 309 -1.39 4.21 -8.13
C ASN A 309 0.05 4.54 -8.57
N ILE A 310 0.69 3.65 -9.33
CA ILE A 310 2.02 3.86 -9.92
C ILE A 310 1.91 4.56 -11.28
N TRP A 311 1.12 3.99 -12.18
CA TRP A 311 1.13 4.35 -13.59
C TRP A 311 0.13 5.44 -13.96
N GLY A 312 -0.77 5.82 -13.05
CA GLY A 312 -1.83 6.77 -13.35
C GLY A 312 -2.76 6.27 -14.45
N GLY A 313 -3.20 7.16 -15.29
CA GLY A 313 -4.06 6.83 -16.43
C GLY A 313 -4.27 8.04 -17.36
N GLY A 314 -5.05 7.81 -18.42
CA GLY A 314 -5.32 8.83 -19.45
C GLY A 314 -4.13 9.07 -20.36
N ASN A 315 -4.21 10.18 -21.11
CA ASN A 315 -3.19 10.60 -22.05
C ASN A 315 -2.86 12.09 -21.81
N TRP A 316 -1.63 12.40 -21.47
CA TRP A 316 -1.19 13.78 -21.19
C TRP A 316 -1.27 14.69 -22.41
N ARG A 317 -1.05 14.15 -23.62
CA ARG A 317 -1.15 14.95 -24.87
C ARG A 317 -2.57 15.36 -25.18
N GLU A 318 -3.54 14.58 -24.72
CA GLU A 318 -4.99 14.82 -24.92
C GLU A 318 -5.63 15.51 -23.70
N GLY A 319 -4.83 15.89 -22.69
CA GLY A 319 -5.32 16.56 -21.49
C GLY A 319 -6.11 15.66 -20.54
N THR A 320 -6.11 14.33 -20.75
CA THR A 320 -6.84 13.37 -19.90
C THR A 320 -5.92 12.65 -18.93
N GLY A 321 -4.60 12.94 -18.94
CA GLY A 321 -3.59 12.31 -18.12
C GLY A 321 -3.71 12.67 -16.64
N TRP A 322 -3.44 11.70 -15.78
CA TRP A 322 -3.35 11.87 -14.34
C TRP A 322 -2.36 10.87 -13.71
N ASN A 323 -1.76 11.24 -12.60
CA ASN A 323 -0.83 10.38 -11.85
C ASN A 323 -1.47 9.83 -10.59
N GLY A 324 -1.02 8.64 -10.18
CA GLY A 324 -1.21 8.13 -8.84
C GLY A 324 -0.16 8.67 -7.85
N THR A 325 -0.30 8.35 -6.58
CA THR A 325 0.61 8.83 -5.54
C THR A 325 1.96 8.09 -5.50
N GLY A 326 2.02 6.87 -6.02
CA GLY A 326 3.22 6.02 -6.11
C GLY A 326 3.97 6.14 -7.46
N TRP A 327 3.85 7.25 -8.15
CA TRP A 327 4.40 7.44 -9.50
C TRP A 327 5.94 7.31 -9.58
N ARG A 328 6.66 7.45 -8.48
CA ARG A 328 8.12 7.29 -8.45
C ARG A 328 8.58 5.89 -8.80
N ALA A 329 7.75 4.89 -8.48
CA ALA A 329 8.02 3.49 -8.83
C ALA A 329 8.02 3.22 -10.34
N GLN A 330 7.57 4.17 -11.18
CA GLN A 330 7.75 4.12 -12.65
C GLN A 330 9.24 4.02 -13.04
N LYS A 331 10.18 4.43 -12.17
CA LYS A 331 11.61 4.28 -12.37
C LYS A 331 12.04 2.81 -12.60
N LEU A 332 11.25 1.85 -12.12
CA LEU A 332 11.51 0.42 -12.34
C LEU A 332 11.18 -0.04 -13.76
N GLU A 333 10.48 0.80 -14.54
CA GLU A 333 10.08 0.54 -15.94
C GLU A 333 9.30 -0.76 -16.17
N ARG A 334 8.68 -1.32 -15.11
CA ARG A 334 7.95 -2.59 -15.11
C ARG A 334 6.44 -2.37 -14.99
N ARG A 335 5.66 -3.04 -15.85
CA ARG A 335 4.19 -2.95 -15.87
C ARG A 335 3.49 -4.02 -15.02
N ASP A 336 4.23 -4.94 -14.45
CA ASP A 336 3.75 -6.03 -13.60
C ASP A 336 3.88 -5.74 -12.09
N ILE A 337 4.02 -4.46 -11.73
CA ILE A 337 4.07 -3.98 -10.35
C ILE A 337 2.84 -3.14 -10.00
N GLY A 338 2.48 -3.17 -8.74
CA GLY A 338 1.44 -2.32 -8.19
C GLY A 338 1.74 -1.96 -6.75
N GLY A 339 1.11 -0.90 -6.24
CA GLY A 339 1.37 -0.48 -4.87
C GLY A 339 0.42 0.57 -4.35
N LYS A 340 0.64 0.97 -3.10
CA LYS A 340 -0.12 1.98 -2.40
C LYS A 340 0.73 2.73 -1.40
N THR A 341 0.71 4.03 -1.45
CA THR A 341 1.31 4.91 -0.43
C THR A 341 0.42 4.99 0.81
N GLY A 342 1.03 5.00 1.97
CA GLY A 342 0.38 5.30 3.24
C GLY A 342 1.07 6.47 3.93
N THR A 343 0.28 7.37 4.50
CA THR A 343 0.78 8.48 5.32
C THR A 343 -0.28 8.75 6.38
N THR A 344 0.14 8.85 7.63
CA THR A 344 -0.74 9.22 8.74
C THR A 344 -0.79 10.73 8.93
N ASN A 345 -1.73 11.19 9.77
CA ASN A 345 -1.82 12.60 10.12
C ASN A 345 -0.50 13.11 10.67
N ASP A 346 -0.17 14.35 10.34
CA ASP A 346 1.07 15.03 10.75
C ASP A 346 2.36 14.30 10.28
N SER A 347 2.26 13.38 9.30
CA SER A 347 3.39 12.61 8.80
C SER A 347 4.13 11.84 9.91
N LYS A 348 3.41 11.18 10.82
CA LYS A 348 4.02 10.37 11.88
C LYS A 348 4.51 9.03 11.37
N ASP A 349 3.78 8.44 10.43
CA ASP A 349 4.11 7.18 9.77
C ASP A 349 4.08 7.37 8.25
N ALA A 350 5.10 6.88 7.60
CA ALA A 350 5.23 6.82 6.16
C ALA A 350 5.31 5.35 5.73
N TRP A 351 4.42 4.94 4.80
CA TRP A 351 4.30 3.59 4.30
C TRP A 351 4.36 3.55 2.78
N TYR A 352 4.99 2.52 2.26
CA TYR A 352 4.78 2.07 0.90
C TYR A 352 4.60 0.56 0.88
N ASN A 353 3.50 0.11 0.28
CA ASN A 353 3.12 -1.29 0.24
C ASN A 353 2.88 -1.66 -1.21
N GLY A 354 3.58 -2.66 -1.71
CA GLY A 354 3.47 -3.01 -3.11
C GLY A 354 3.92 -4.43 -3.40
N TYR A 355 3.74 -4.83 -4.63
CA TYR A 355 4.06 -6.16 -5.11
C TYR A 355 4.66 -6.12 -6.51
N GLY A 356 5.34 -7.19 -6.85
CA GLY A 356 5.77 -7.60 -8.19
C GLY A 356 5.74 -9.12 -8.29
N PRO A 357 6.21 -9.69 -9.41
CA PRO A 357 6.23 -11.14 -9.62
C PRO A 357 6.94 -11.89 -8.49
N GLY A 358 6.17 -12.70 -7.74
CA GLY A 358 6.67 -13.56 -6.67
C GLY A 358 7.15 -12.80 -5.43
N VAL A 359 6.77 -11.53 -5.24
CA VAL A 359 7.16 -10.76 -4.07
C VAL A 359 6.13 -9.71 -3.69
N VAL A 360 5.82 -9.64 -2.41
CA VAL A 360 5.14 -8.50 -1.77
C VAL A 360 6.14 -7.86 -0.82
N ALA A 361 6.25 -6.53 -0.87
CA ALA A 361 7.18 -5.80 -0.02
C ALA A 361 6.51 -4.58 0.62
N ILE A 362 6.78 -4.39 1.92
CA ILE A 362 6.24 -3.33 2.75
C ILE A 362 7.39 -2.55 3.36
N ALA A 363 7.41 -1.25 3.15
CA ALA A 363 8.34 -0.32 3.77
C ALA A 363 7.59 0.63 4.71
N TRP A 364 8.08 0.76 5.93
CA TRP A 364 7.61 1.72 6.92
C TRP A 364 8.76 2.54 7.48
N VAL A 365 8.50 3.83 7.70
CA VAL A 365 9.41 4.76 8.39
C VAL A 365 8.61 5.58 9.39
N GLY A 366 9.13 5.72 10.61
CA GLY A 366 8.53 6.49 11.69
C GLY A 366 9.44 6.60 12.90
N PHE A 367 8.95 7.20 13.97
CA PHE A 367 9.61 7.20 15.28
C PHE A 367 8.94 6.20 16.21
N ASP A 368 9.67 5.64 17.16
CA ASP A 368 9.07 4.78 18.20
C ASP A 368 8.09 5.59 19.07
N ASP A 369 8.36 6.86 19.29
CA ASP A 369 7.42 7.79 19.88
C ASP A 369 6.31 8.15 18.87
N HIS A 370 5.10 7.63 19.10
CA HIS A 370 3.91 7.85 18.26
C HIS A 370 3.44 9.31 18.23
N SER A 371 3.90 10.15 19.13
CA SER A 371 3.57 11.58 19.13
C SER A 371 4.42 12.37 18.14
N ARG A 372 5.61 11.86 17.81
CA ARG A 372 6.61 12.56 17.01
C ARG A 372 6.33 12.43 15.51
N ALA A 373 6.31 13.58 14.82
CA ALA A 373 6.18 13.65 13.36
C ALA A 373 7.54 13.49 12.67
N LEU A 374 7.54 12.92 11.46
CA LEU A 374 8.72 12.88 10.58
C LEU A 374 9.14 14.27 10.08
N GLY A 375 8.22 15.25 10.14
CA GLY A 375 8.51 16.65 9.84
C GLY A 375 8.50 17.00 8.36
N ARG A 376 9.33 17.97 8.00
CA ARG A 376 9.47 18.49 6.62
C ARG A 376 10.94 18.65 6.26
N THR A 377 11.29 18.22 5.07
CA THR A 377 12.59 18.53 4.47
C THR A 377 12.51 19.86 3.73
N THR A 378 13.51 20.71 3.93
CA THR A 378 13.71 21.94 3.16
C THR A 378 14.89 21.74 2.21
N VAL A 379 14.90 22.51 1.10
CA VAL A 379 16.01 22.46 0.16
C VAL A 379 17.32 22.82 0.85
N ASN A 380 18.35 22.00 0.66
CA ASN A 380 19.72 22.28 1.10
C ASN A 380 20.57 22.69 -0.10
N SER A 381 20.96 23.96 -0.17
CA SER A 381 21.70 24.51 -1.31
C SER A 381 23.05 23.82 -1.57
N ASN A 382 23.58 23.11 -0.58
CA ASN A 382 24.85 22.38 -0.72
C ASN A 382 24.71 21.05 -1.51
N LEU A 383 23.49 20.54 -1.70
CA LEU A 383 23.23 19.25 -2.36
C LEU A 383 22.80 19.39 -3.82
N GLY A 384 22.85 20.60 -4.40
CA GLY A 384 22.49 20.82 -5.79
C GLY A 384 20.99 20.68 -6.09
N GLN A 385 20.68 20.40 -7.35
CA GLN A 385 19.31 20.28 -7.85
C GLN A 385 18.77 18.83 -7.70
N GLY A 386 17.47 18.66 -7.82
CA GLY A 386 16.82 17.32 -7.74
C GLY A 386 16.35 16.92 -6.34
N GLN A 387 16.53 17.77 -5.33
CA GLN A 387 16.06 17.50 -3.98
C GLN A 387 14.53 17.51 -3.88
N VAL A 388 13.98 16.56 -3.12
CA VAL A 388 12.55 16.51 -2.80
C VAL A 388 12.30 17.22 -1.47
N SER A 389 11.72 18.41 -1.51
CA SER A 389 11.34 19.16 -0.31
C SER A 389 9.86 18.94 0.05
N GLY A 390 9.44 19.40 1.22
CA GLY A 390 8.07 19.30 1.69
C GLY A 390 7.88 18.35 2.88
N ALA A 391 6.64 18.14 3.28
CA ALA A 391 6.30 17.20 4.35
C ALA A 391 6.72 15.77 3.99
N GLU A 392 7.19 15.02 4.99
CA GLU A 392 7.51 13.61 4.81
C GLU A 392 6.21 12.82 4.57
N SER A 393 6.29 11.80 3.73
CA SER A 393 5.12 11.00 3.32
C SER A 393 5.57 9.64 2.80
N GLY A 394 4.63 8.71 2.67
CA GLY A 394 4.92 7.40 2.10
C GLY A 394 5.64 7.47 0.76
N ALA A 395 5.15 8.32 -0.14
CA ALA A 395 5.75 8.50 -1.48
C ALA A 395 7.17 9.11 -1.47
N LYS A 396 7.53 9.85 -0.42
CA LYS A 396 8.83 10.51 -0.32
C LYS A 396 9.83 9.73 0.52
N THR A 397 9.34 9.08 1.58
CA THR A 397 10.18 8.53 2.65
C THR A 397 10.28 7.01 2.58
N ALA A 398 9.17 6.30 2.34
CA ALA A 398 9.13 4.84 2.31
C ALA A 398 9.26 4.24 0.89
N GLU A 399 8.65 4.89 -0.10
CA GLU A 399 8.65 4.40 -1.49
C GLU A 399 10.07 4.24 -2.08
N PRO A 400 11.05 5.13 -1.83
CA PRO A 400 12.41 4.94 -2.34
C PRO A 400 13.05 3.63 -1.90
N ALA A 401 12.93 3.26 -0.62
CA ALA A 401 13.47 2.00 -0.11
C ALA A 401 12.78 0.78 -0.77
N TRP A 402 11.48 0.87 -1.03
CA TRP A 402 10.75 -0.14 -1.76
C TRP A 402 11.24 -0.26 -3.21
N ILE A 403 11.45 0.87 -3.89
CA ILE A 403 11.96 0.89 -5.28
C ILE A 403 13.35 0.24 -5.35
N ASP A 404 14.26 0.63 -4.47
CA ASP A 404 15.63 0.11 -4.47
C ASP A 404 15.65 -1.40 -4.18
N PHE A 405 14.80 -1.89 -3.27
CA PHE A 405 14.64 -3.31 -3.01
C PHE A 405 14.07 -4.04 -4.24
N MET A 406 12.99 -3.52 -4.84
CA MET A 406 12.35 -4.16 -5.99
C MET A 406 13.23 -4.18 -7.23
N GLN A 407 14.09 -3.17 -7.40
CA GLN A 407 15.07 -3.16 -8.48
C GLN A 407 15.97 -4.39 -8.44
N VAL A 408 16.44 -4.77 -7.25
CA VAL A 408 17.27 -5.96 -7.04
C VAL A 408 16.43 -7.25 -7.06
N ALA A 409 15.28 -7.24 -6.39
CA ALA A 409 14.42 -8.43 -6.26
C ALA A 409 13.83 -8.91 -7.60
N LEU A 410 13.69 -7.99 -8.55
CA LEU A 410 13.14 -8.26 -9.89
C LEU A 410 14.21 -8.33 -10.99
N GLU A 411 15.48 -8.15 -10.63
CA GLU A 411 16.60 -8.23 -11.56
C GLU A 411 16.63 -9.62 -12.23
N GLY A 412 16.76 -9.64 -13.54
CA GLY A 412 16.79 -10.88 -14.32
C GLY A 412 15.46 -11.64 -14.43
N LYS A 413 14.39 -11.18 -13.74
CA LYS A 413 13.05 -11.76 -13.89
C LYS A 413 12.33 -11.13 -15.08
N PRO A 414 11.78 -11.95 -16.01
CA PRO A 414 11.01 -11.43 -17.13
C PRO A 414 9.76 -10.68 -16.63
N GLU A 415 9.39 -9.63 -17.34
CA GLU A 415 8.13 -8.94 -17.07
C GLU A 415 6.95 -9.87 -17.38
N GLN A 416 6.01 -9.97 -16.43
CA GLN A 416 4.83 -10.81 -16.57
C GLN A 416 3.68 -10.03 -17.21
N GLY A 417 3.00 -10.68 -18.16
CA GLY A 417 1.73 -10.18 -18.70
C GLY A 417 0.63 -10.20 -17.63
N LYS A 418 -0.43 -9.45 -17.90
CA LYS A 418 -1.62 -9.49 -17.02
C LYS A 418 -2.31 -10.85 -17.16
N ASN A 419 -2.35 -11.60 -16.08
CA ASN A 419 -3.24 -12.76 -15.97
C ASN A 419 -4.66 -12.25 -15.67
N ILE A 420 -5.53 -12.26 -16.68
CA ILE A 420 -6.92 -11.82 -16.57
C ILE A 420 -7.77 -13.05 -16.23
N PRO A 421 -8.41 -13.09 -15.05
CA PRO A 421 -9.25 -14.21 -14.66
C PRO A 421 -10.46 -14.39 -15.60
N ASP A 422 -11.00 -15.61 -15.60
CA ASP A 422 -12.31 -15.84 -16.19
C ASP A 422 -13.36 -14.92 -15.56
N ASP A 423 -14.42 -14.61 -16.33
CA ASP A 423 -15.47 -13.67 -15.95
C ASP A 423 -15.02 -12.22 -15.71
N ILE A 424 -13.83 -11.83 -16.12
CA ILE A 424 -13.47 -10.42 -16.29
C ILE A 424 -13.70 -10.01 -17.74
N VAL A 425 -14.52 -8.97 -17.92
CA VAL A 425 -14.81 -8.37 -19.22
C VAL A 425 -14.21 -6.98 -19.33
N ARG A 426 -13.92 -6.57 -20.55
CA ARG A 426 -13.36 -5.24 -20.82
C ARG A 426 -14.25 -4.52 -21.81
N VAL A 427 -14.89 -3.44 -21.37
CA VAL A 427 -15.83 -2.67 -22.18
C VAL A 427 -15.39 -1.21 -22.33
N ARG A 428 -15.88 -0.57 -23.38
CA ARG A 428 -15.59 0.84 -23.63
C ARG A 428 -16.58 1.72 -22.88
N ILE A 429 -16.05 2.62 -22.07
CA ILE A 429 -16.84 3.56 -21.27
C ILE A 429 -16.43 5.02 -21.56
N ASP A 430 -17.34 5.93 -21.27
CA ASP A 430 -17.03 7.36 -21.15
C ASP A 430 -16.23 7.61 -19.86
N ARG A 431 -15.18 8.41 -19.96
CA ARG A 431 -14.25 8.67 -18.85
C ARG A 431 -14.88 9.37 -17.65
N ASN A 432 -15.89 10.21 -17.91
CA ASN A 432 -16.48 11.08 -16.90
C ASN A 432 -17.68 10.41 -16.21
N SER A 433 -18.58 9.81 -17.01
CA SER A 433 -19.79 9.20 -16.49
C SER A 433 -19.61 7.73 -16.08
N GLY A 434 -18.61 7.03 -16.63
CA GLY A 434 -18.46 5.58 -16.42
C GLY A 434 -19.47 4.73 -17.21
N LEU A 435 -20.38 5.34 -17.98
CA LEU A 435 -21.38 4.65 -18.80
C LEU A 435 -20.76 4.14 -20.10
N LEU A 436 -21.44 3.22 -20.78
CA LEU A 436 -21.03 2.74 -22.10
C LEU A 436 -21.00 3.86 -23.11
N THR A 437 -20.09 3.79 -24.09
CA THR A 437 -20.00 4.77 -25.17
C THR A 437 -19.56 4.13 -26.46
N HIS A 438 -20.11 4.63 -27.58
CA HIS A 438 -19.66 4.30 -28.93
C HIS A 438 -18.52 5.23 -29.42
N LYS A 439 -18.22 6.30 -28.66
CA LYS A 439 -17.14 7.23 -29.02
C LYS A 439 -15.78 6.53 -29.00
N VAL A 440 -14.89 6.91 -29.91
CA VAL A 440 -13.53 6.34 -30.08
C VAL A 440 -12.47 7.43 -29.88
N ASP A 441 -12.84 8.53 -29.27
CA ASP A 441 -11.99 9.69 -29.01
C ASP A 441 -11.40 9.69 -27.59
N SER A 442 -10.72 10.76 -27.21
CA SER A 442 -10.10 10.96 -25.91
C SER A 442 -11.08 10.96 -24.74
N THR A 443 -12.39 11.13 -24.99
CA THR A 443 -13.42 11.06 -23.92
C THR A 443 -13.76 9.64 -23.54
N SER A 444 -13.35 8.64 -24.32
CA SER A 444 -13.61 7.22 -24.06
C SER A 444 -12.36 6.47 -23.56
N MET A 445 -12.58 5.33 -22.95
CA MET A 445 -11.53 4.41 -22.52
C MET A 445 -12.08 2.99 -22.36
N PHE A 446 -11.20 2.00 -22.32
CA PHE A 446 -11.56 0.66 -21.88
C PHE A 446 -11.36 0.53 -20.38
N GLU A 447 -12.34 -0.12 -19.71
CA GLU A 447 -12.27 -0.46 -18.29
C GLU A 447 -12.61 -1.93 -18.08
N TYR A 448 -12.10 -2.52 -16.97
CA TYR A 448 -12.34 -3.88 -16.57
C TYR A 448 -13.52 -3.97 -15.59
N PHE A 449 -14.33 -5.02 -15.75
CA PHE A 449 -15.49 -5.32 -14.91
C PHE A 449 -15.55 -6.82 -14.67
N GLU A 450 -16.07 -7.22 -13.53
CA GLU A 450 -16.59 -8.57 -13.36
C GLU A 450 -17.85 -8.70 -14.21
N LYS A 451 -17.99 -9.81 -14.92
CA LYS A 451 -19.09 -10.06 -15.84
C LYS A 451 -20.45 -9.94 -15.14
N GLY A 452 -21.31 -9.12 -15.69
CA GLY A 452 -22.62 -8.80 -15.12
C GLY A 452 -22.63 -7.55 -14.24
N THR A 453 -21.43 -6.92 -13.98
CA THR A 453 -21.33 -5.64 -13.27
C THR A 453 -21.00 -4.48 -14.20
N GLU A 454 -20.76 -4.75 -15.49
CA GLU A 454 -20.53 -3.71 -16.49
C GLU A 454 -21.76 -2.80 -16.66
N PRO A 455 -21.57 -1.52 -16.96
CA PRO A 455 -22.69 -0.61 -17.18
C PRO A 455 -23.55 -1.09 -18.38
N THR A 456 -24.87 -0.97 -18.25
CA THR A 456 -25.83 -1.31 -19.29
C THR A 456 -26.34 -0.09 -20.05
N GLU A 457 -26.15 1.10 -19.48
CA GLU A 457 -26.60 2.37 -20.05
C GLU A 457 -25.52 3.02 -20.91
N TYR A 458 -25.92 3.63 -22.01
CA TYR A 458 -25.05 4.42 -22.85
C TYR A 458 -25.15 5.91 -22.52
N VAL A 459 -24.03 6.62 -22.69
CA VAL A 459 -24.06 8.09 -22.67
C VAL A 459 -25.04 8.56 -23.72
N GLY A 460 -26.06 9.31 -23.32
CA GLY A 460 -27.05 9.87 -24.22
C GLY A 460 -26.41 10.73 -25.31
N ASN A 461 -26.91 10.65 -26.52
CA ASN A 461 -26.51 11.55 -27.59
C ASN A 461 -26.92 12.98 -27.18
N SER A 462 -25.95 13.80 -26.78
CA SER A 462 -26.11 15.15 -26.25
C SER A 462 -26.87 16.14 -27.17
N LEU A 463 -27.34 15.69 -28.33
CA LEU A 463 -28.19 16.48 -29.24
C LEU A 463 -29.69 16.33 -28.89
N GLU A 464 -30.14 15.24 -28.31
CA GLU A 464 -31.55 15.10 -27.90
C GLU A 464 -31.81 15.72 -26.53
N ASP A 465 -30.87 15.60 -25.57
CA ASP A 465 -30.99 16.19 -24.21
C ASP A 465 -30.90 17.74 -24.24
N SER A 466 -30.21 18.36 -25.22
CA SER A 466 -30.13 19.80 -25.33
C SER A 466 -31.43 20.44 -25.85
N ILE A 467 -32.30 19.67 -26.51
CA ILE A 467 -33.58 20.15 -27.03
C ILE A 467 -34.66 20.13 -25.93
N TYR A 468 -34.55 19.21 -24.96
CA TYR A 468 -35.52 19.14 -23.86
C TYR A 468 -35.15 19.99 -22.64
N SER A 469 -33.87 20.37 -22.45
CA SER A 469 -33.46 21.24 -21.35
C SER A 469 -33.71 22.75 -21.56
N SER A 470 -34.10 23.16 -22.76
CA SER A 470 -34.46 24.56 -23.05
C SER A 470 -35.94 24.90 -22.81
N GLY A 471 -36.73 23.99 -22.26
CA GLY A 471 -38.20 24.13 -22.17
C GLY A 471 -38.85 23.90 -20.80
N SER A 472 -38.17 24.01 -19.69
CA SER A 472 -38.89 24.08 -18.39
C SER A 472 -38.07 24.84 -17.35
N GLY A 473 -38.41 26.13 -17.19
CA GLY A 473 -38.11 26.86 -15.97
C GLY A 473 -38.86 26.25 -14.80
N GLY A 474 -38.17 25.44 -14.01
CA GLY A 474 -38.64 24.88 -12.76
C GLY A 474 -37.56 25.02 -11.70
N THR A 475 -37.94 25.71 -10.65
CA THR A 475 -37.22 26.10 -9.44
C THR A 475 -36.29 25.00 -8.89
N THR A 476 -35.05 25.38 -8.70
CA THR A 476 -34.03 24.70 -7.90
C THR A 476 -34.40 24.73 -6.42
N GLU A 477 -34.98 23.66 -5.92
CA GLU A 477 -34.94 23.31 -4.49
C GLU A 477 -34.82 21.78 -4.40
N GLU A 478 -33.93 21.32 -3.53
CA GLU A 478 -33.62 19.94 -3.18
C GLU A 478 -32.53 19.21 -4.02
N LEU A 479 -31.30 19.54 -3.70
CA LEU A 479 -30.14 18.63 -3.77
C LEU A 479 -29.07 19.11 -2.78
N PHE A 480 -29.28 18.83 -1.50
CA PHE A 480 -28.24 18.93 -0.46
C PHE A 480 -27.96 17.57 0.15
#